data_e9f2781b392aa9317999ab546a75534d
#
_entry.id   e9f2781b392aa9317999ab546a75534d
#
_cell.length_a   1.000
_cell.length_b   1.000
_cell.length_c   1.000
_cell.angle_alpha   90.00
_cell.angle_beta   90.00
_cell.angle_gamma   90.00
#
_symmetry.space_group_name_H-M   'P 1'
#
loop_
_entity.id
_entity.type
_entity.pdbx_description
1 polymer ?
#
loop_
_entity_poly.entity_id
_entity_poly.type
_entity_poly.pdbx_seq_one_letter_code
_entity_poly.pdbx_strand_id
1 'polypeptide(L)'
;MALLEDLSNKAKAKFPRILLPESSDSRVIEAAHILTSQKIAQIVLFDIDSEQSLGIETINRENKDLKAKYAQTLFEIRKHKGVTLESALEMILNPTVFSMIALHRGDVDGVVMGAITPSQEVLSNALRIIGVSKGSKLVSSLFLMAFDQNHKMYGENMIFSDCAMNINPNSEELAEIAQSAYETAKLFLKEEPKMAMLSFSTNQSANHSEVDKVKDATDTLKSKLVDAQIIGNIQLDAALDNEVLKIKYPEASFIPPANVLIFPNLDAANIGYKLVQRFSGAKAIGPILQGLAKPVNDLSRGCSVDEIVNTVVITANQCN
;
A
#
# COMPACT_ATOMS: atom_id res chain seq x y z
N MET A 1 12.75 8.74 -13.07
CA MET A 1 11.77 9.54 -12.30
C MET A 1 12.36 9.81 -10.93
N ALA A 2 12.49 11.07 -10.55
CA ALA A 2 13.16 11.48 -9.31
C ALA A 2 12.61 10.79 -8.04
N LEU A 3 11.31 10.58 -7.97
CA LEU A 3 10.70 9.92 -6.80
C LEU A 3 11.14 8.46 -6.62
N LEU A 4 11.06 7.63 -7.66
CA LEU A 4 11.46 6.22 -7.56
C LEU A 4 12.95 6.07 -7.29
N GLU A 5 13.78 6.99 -7.81
CA GLU A 5 15.20 7.03 -7.51
C GLU A 5 15.46 7.37 -6.04
N ASP A 6 14.76 8.35 -5.48
CA ASP A 6 14.84 8.68 -4.06
C ASP A 6 14.39 7.53 -3.17
N LEU A 7 13.25 6.91 -3.51
CA LEU A 7 12.75 5.75 -2.77
C LEU A 7 13.71 4.56 -2.87
N SER A 8 14.33 4.35 -4.04
CA SER A 8 15.37 3.33 -4.21
C SER A 8 16.58 3.61 -3.31
N ASN A 9 17.02 4.87 -3.22
CA ASN A 9 18.14 5.26 -2.36
C ASN A 9 17.80 5.08 -0.86
N LYS A 10 16.58 5.43 -0.45
CA LYS A 10 16.09 5.17 0.91
C LYS A 10 16.04 3.66 1.20
N ALA A 11 15.52 2.85 0.26
CA ALA A 11 15.48 1.39 0.39
C ALA A 11 16.88 0.78 0.53
N LYS A 12 17.84 1.22 -0.29
CA LYS A 12 19.26 0.79 -0.20
C LYS A 12 19.88 1.08 1.18
N ALA A 13 19.53 2.20 1.79
CA ALA A 13 20.05 2.56 3.12
C ALA A 13 19.50 1.66 4.23
N LYS A 14 18.24 1.22 4.11
CA LYS A 14 17.60 0.28 5.04
C LYS A 14 18.00 -1.17 4.79
N PHE A 15 18.12 -1.55 3.54
CA PHE A 15 18.46 -2.88 3.02
C PHE A 15 17.67 -4.02 3.68
N PRO A 16 16.31 -3.95 3.73
CA PRO A 16 15.47 -4.95 4.39
C PRO A 16 15.43 -6.27 3.61
N ARG A 17 15.04 -7.35 4.30
CA ARG A 17 14.82 -8.68 3.71
C ARG A 17 13.41 -8.75 3.14
N ILE A 18 13.28 -8.79 1.82
CA ILE A 18 11.98 -8.85 1.12
C ILE A 18 11.79 -10.22 0.47
N LEU A 19 10.71 -10.88 0.82
CA LEU A 19 10.33 -12.18 0.27
C LEU A 19 9.52 -11.99 -1.02
N LEU A 20 9.96 -12.67 -2.07
CA LEU A 20 9.26 -12.88 -3.34
C LEU A 20 8.96 -14.38 -3.49
N PRO A 21 7.81 -14.87 -3.02
CA PRO A 21 7.56 -16.31 -2.89
C PRO A 21 7.22 -17.02 -4.20
N GLU A 22 6.92 -16.28 -5.27
CA GLU A 22 6.41 -16.81 -6.55
C GLU A 22 7.54 -17.09 -7.55
N SER A 23 8.57 -17.83 -7.11
CA SER A 23 9.81 -18.11 -7.85
C SER A 23 9.60 -18.93 -9.13
N SER A 24 8.43 -19.51 -9.34
CA SER A 24 8.06 -20.17 -10.60
C SER A 24 7.73 -19.22 -11.75
N ASP A 25 7.55 -17.93 -11.47
CA ASP A 25 7.31 -16.89 -12.46
C ASP A 25 8.63 -16.23 -12.87
N SER A 26 8.94 -16.28 -14.16
CA SER A 26 10.18 -15.71 -14.71
C SER A 26 10.32 -14.20 -14.46
N ARG A 27 9.21 -13.46 -14.40
CA ARG A 27 9.19 -12.03 -14.11
C ARG A 27 9.67 -11.75 -12.68
N VAL A 28 9.29 -12.61 -11.73
CA VAL A 28 9.71 -12.53 -10.32
C VAL A 28 11.21 -12.79 -10.19
N ILE A 29 11.73 -13.79 -10.92
CA ILE A 29 13.16 -14.09 -10.94
C ILE A 29 13.96 -12.94 -11.55
N GLU A 30 13.52 -12.40 -12.67
CA GLU A 30 14.17 -11.26 -13.33
C GLU A 30 14.18 -10.02 -12.42
N ALA A 31 13.05 -9.69 -11.79
CA ALA A 31 12.97 -8.61 -10.81
C ALA A 31 13.90 -8.84 -9.61
N ALA A 32 14.00 -10.07 -9.10
CA ALA A 32 14.89 -10.42 -8.00
C ALA A 32 16.37 -10.17 -8.37
N HIS A 33 16.79 -10.52 -9.58
CA HIS A 33 18.15 -10.23 -10.06
C HIS A 33 18.43 -8.73 -10.18
N ILE A 34 17.48 -7.96 -10.74
CA ILE A 34 17.60 -6.50 -10.85
C ILE A 34 17.77 -5.87 -9.44
N LEU A 35 16.91 -6.23 -8.51
CA LEU A 35 16.91 -5.70 -7.14
C LEU A 35 18.19 -6.03 -6.38
N THR A 36 18.68 -7.26 -6.54
CA THR A 36 19.92 -7.73 -5.93
C THR A 36 21.15 -7.03 -6.54
N SER A 37 21.22 -6.94 -7.86
CA SER A 37 22.33 -6.26 -8.55
C SER A 37 22.43 -4.77 -8.18
N GLN A 38 21.28 -4.12 -8.01
CA GLN A 38 21.18 -2.72 -7.59
C GLN A 38 21.29 -2.51 -6.08
N LYS A 39 21.39 -3.59 -5.28
CA LYS A 39 21.46 -3.59 -3.81
C LYS A 39 20.31 -2.80 -3.16
N ILE A 40 19.08 -2.96 -3.67
CA ILE A 40 17.90 -2.26 -3.17
C ILE A 40 17.41 -2.89 -1.87
N ALA A 41 17.38 -4.22 -1.82
CA ALA A 41 16.96 -5.01 -0.67
C ALA A 41 17.67 -6.37 -0.69
N GLN A 42 17.69 -7.06 0.43
CA GLN A 42 18.07 -8.47 0.49
C GLN A 42 16.86 -9.30 0.04
N ILE A 43 16.91 -9.78 -1.21
CA ILE A 43 15.81 -10.57 -1.77
C ILE A 43 15.89 -12.01 -1.27
N VAL A 44 14.73 -12.55 -0.93
CA VAL A 44 14.53 -13.95 -0.51
C VAL A 44 13.54 -14.60 -1.47
N LEU A 45 13.86 -15.78 -1.99
CA LEU A 45 13.03 -16.57 -2.88
C LEU A 45 12.62 -17.90 -2.22
N PHE A 46 11.61 -18.59 -2.78
CA PHE A 46 11.24 -19.93 -2.35
C PHE A 46 11.72 -20.98 -3.34
N ASP A 47 12.19 -22.12 -2.83
CA ASP A 47 12.35 -23.42 -3.51
C ASP A 47 13.06 -23.35 -4.87
N ILE A 48 13.99 -22.43 -5.04
CA ILE A 48 14.78 -22.29 -6.26
C ILE A 48 16.17 -22.88 -6.05
N ASP A 49 16.71 -23.50 -7.08
CA ASP A 49 18.04 -24.09 -7.00
C ASP A 49 19.17 -23.03 -7.06
N SER A 50 20.39 -23.45 -6.74
CA SER A 50 21.54 -22.54 -6.67
C SER A 50 21.95 -21.95 -8.03
N GLU A 51 21.65 -22.64 -9.14
CA GLU A 51 22.00 -22.17 -10.48
C GLU A 51 21.07 -21.03 -10.90
N GLN A 52 19.78 -21.17 -10.63
CA GLN A 52 18.78 -20.14 -10.96
C GLN A 52 18.82 -18.98 -9.97
N SER A 53 19.15 -19.22 -8.69
CA SER A 53 19.19 -18.16 -7.68
C SER A 53 20.34 -17.18 -7.91
N LEU A 54 21.43 -17.58 -8.56
CA LEU A 54 22.63 -16.76 -8.80
C LEU A 54 23.13 -16.03 -7.52
N GLY A 55 23.04 -16.71 -6.37
CA GLY A 55 23.47 -16.18 -5.08
C GLY A 55 22.39 -15.38 -4.32
N ILE A 56 21.14 -15.34 -4.79
CA ILE A 56 20.02 -14.82 -4.01
C ILE A 56 19.66 -15.82 -2.91
N GLU A 57 19.35 -15.32 -1.73
CA GLU A 57 18.95 -16.16 -0.58
C GLU A 57 17.66 -16.94 -0.91
N THR A 58 17.62 -18.21 -0.50
CA THR A 58 16.45 -19.06 -0.73
C THR A 58 15.97 -19.71 0.57
N ILE A 59 14.67 -19.81 0.73
CA ILE A 59 14.02 -20.60 1.79
C ILE A 59 13.45 -21.86 1.16
N ASN A 60 13.95 -23.01 1.61
CA ASN A 60 13.44 -24.31 1.23
C ASN A 60 12.20 -24.66 2.07
N ARG A 61 11.01 -24.60 1.47
CA ARG A 61 9.74 -24.93 2.13
C ARG A 61 9.59 -26.43 2.44
N GLU A 62 10.40 -27.30 1.81
CA GLU A 62 10.41 -28.75 2.12
C GLU A 62 11.21 -29.11 3.37
N ASN A 63 11.92 -28.15 3.97
CA ASN A 63 12.64 -28.35 5.23
C ASN A 63 11.64 -28.69 6.36
N LYS A 64 11.74 -29.90 6.90
CA LYS A 64 10.82 -30.45 7.90
C LYS A 64 10.81 -29.67 9.21
N ASP A 65 11.98 -29.24 9.67
CA ASP A 65 12.11 -28.50 10.93
C ASP A 65 11.49 -27.09 10.79
N LEU A 66 11.69 -26.46 9.63
CA LEU A 66 11.10 -25.17 9.34
C LEU A 66 9.57 -25.26 9.21
N LYS A 67 9.05 -26.29 8.52
CA LYS A 67 7.61 -26.56 8.44
C LYS A 67 7.00 -26.75 9.84
N ALA A 68 7.62 -27.58 10.69
CA ALA A 68 7.12 -27.80 12.04
C ALA A 68 7.13 -26.50 12.88
N LYS A 69 8.20 -25.71 12.79
CA LYS A 69 8.34 -24.43 13.47
C LYS A 69 7.26 -23.41 13.03
N TYR A 70 6.98 -23.35 11.71
CA TYR A 70 5.97 -22.43 11.16
C TYR A 70 4.54 -22.89 11.47
N ALA A 71 4.28 -24.19 11.40
CA ALA A 71 2.99 -24.77 11.82
C ALA A 71 2.70 -24.49 13.30
N GLN A 72 3.70 -24.65 14.17
CA GLN A 72 3.57 -24.32 15.59
C GLN A 72 3.25 -22.82 15.80
N THR A 73 3.90 -21.93 15.06
CA THR A 73 3.62 -20.50 15.10
C THR A 73 2.18 -20.22 14.65
N LEU A 74 1.75 -20.78 13.52
CA LEU A 74 0.39 -20.64 13.01
C LEU A 74 -0.66 -21.13 14.02
N PHE A 75 -0.42 -22.29 14.63
CA PHE A 75 -1.27 -22.82 15.71
C PHE A 75 -1.39 -21.81 16.84
N GLU A 76 -0.27 -21.33 17.39
CA GLU A 76 -0.28 -20.39 18.53
C GLU A 76 -1.09 -19.11 18.24
N ILE A 77 -0.94 -18.52 17.08
CA ILE A 77 -1.66 -17.29 16.72
C ILE A 77 -3.12 -17.53 16.36
N ARG A 78 -3.52 -18.77 15.98
CA ARG A 78 -4.86 -19.07 15.46
C ARG A 78 -5.66 -20.10 16.29
N LYS A 79 -5.10 -20.70 17.35
CA LYS A 79 -5.80 -21.67 18.22
C LYS A 79 -7.14 -21.13 18.79
N HIS A 80 -7.20 -19.83 19.06
CA HIS A 80 -8.43 -19.16 19.51
C HIS A 80 -9.54 -19.09 18.46
N LYS A 81 -9.23 -19.43 17.20
CA LYS A 81 -10.16 -19.55 16.06
C LYS A 81 -10.39 -21.01 15.65
N GLY A 82 -10.02 -21.97 16.49
CA GLY A 82 -10.22 -23.39 16.27
C GLY A 82 -9.18 -24.09 15.40
N VAL A 83 -8.07 -23.43 15.07
CA VAL A 83 -6.96 -24.09 14.37
C VAL A 83 -6.27 -25.06 15.32
N THR A 84 -6.11 -26.33 14.90
CA THR A 84 -5.32 -27.36 15.59
C THR A 84 -3.92 -27.42 15.02
N LEU A 85 -2.99 -28.08 15.73
CA LEU A 85 -1.62 -28.26 15.20
C LEU A 85 -1.61 -29.08 13.91
N GLU A 86 -2.48 -30.09 13.81
CA GLU A 86 -2.64 -30.91 12.60
C GLU A 86 -3.11 -30.05 11.42
N SER A 87 -4.19 -29.26 11.60
CA SER A 87 -4.64 -28.36 10.54
C SER A 87 -3.61 -27.27 10.21
N ALA A 88 -2.82 -26.81 11.17
CA ALA A 88 -1.74 -25.86 10.92
C ALA A 88 -0.62 -26.47 10.05
N LEU A 89 -0.30 -27.78 10.24
CA LEU A 89 0.65 -28.51 9.39
C LEU A 89 0.16 -28.64 7.94
N GLU A 90 -1.14 -28.79 7.73
CA GLU A 90 -1.74 -28.76 6.39
C GLU A 90 -1.74 -27.36 5.79
N MET A 91 -2.16 -26.35 6.56
CA MET A 91 -2.25 -24.97 6.10
C MET A 91 -0.91 -24.41 5.68
N ILE A 92 0.19 -24.77 6.38
CA ILE A 92 1.53 -24.27 6.08
C ILE A 92 2.07 -24.77 4.72
N LEU A 93 1.46 -25.76 4.09
CA LEU A 93 1.82 -26.19 2.74
C LEU A 93 1.46 -25.14 1.69
N ASN A 94 0.50 -24.27 2.00
CA ASN A 94 0.14 -23.16 1.13
C ASN A 94 1.25 -22.09 1.15
N PRO A 95 1.81 -21.70 -0.02
CA PRO A 95 2.90 -20.72 -0.10
C PRO A 95 2.55 -19.35 0.50
N THR A 96 1.30 -18.91 0.36
CA THR A 96 0.83 -17.63 0.90
C THR A 96 0.83 -17.67 2.44
N VAL A 97 0.32 -18.73 3.04
CA VAL A 97 0.34 -18.93 4.50
C VAL A 97 1.77 -18.99 5.00
N PHE A 98 2.63 -19.75 4.32
CA PHE A 98 4.05 -19.87 4.67
C PHE A 98 4.75 -18.49 4.65
N SER A 99 4.50 -17.68 3.62
CA SER A 99 5.04 -16.33 3.47
C SER A 99 4.61 -15.41 4.62
N MET A 100 3.33 -15.44 4.98
CA MET A 100 2.82 -14.63 6.07
C MET A 100 3.38 -15.05 7.43
N ILE A 101 3.63 -16.35 7.64
CA ILE A 101 4.29 -16.82 8.87
C ILE A 101 5.77 -16.42 8.91
N ALA A 102 6.49 -16.49 7.78
CA ALA A 102 7.87 -15.99 7.69
C ALA A 102 7.93 -14.50 8.08
N LEU A 103 7.01 -13.69 7.54
CA LEU A 103 6.89 -12.27 7.88
C LEU A 103 6.50 -12.05 9.35
N HIS A 104 5.50 -12.77 9.86
CA HIS A 104 5.06 -12.66 11.24
C HIS A 104 6.21 -12.91 12.23
N ARG A 105 7.03 -13.91 11.97
CA ARG A 105 8.18 -14.29 12.79
C ARG A 105 9.35 -13.30 12.70
N GLY A 106 9.41 -12.47 11.67
CA GLY A 106 10.57 -11.61 11.39
C GLY A 106 11.72 -12.35 10.69
N ASP A 107 11.44 -13.50 10.06
CA ASP A 107 12.39 -14.18 9.20
C ASP A 107 12.58 -13.40 7.88
N VAL A 108 11.63 -12.53 7.54
CA VAL A 108 11.70 -11.49 6.50
C VAL A 108 11.00 -10.21 7.00
N ASP A 109 11.31 -9.05 6.42
CA ASP A 109 10.79 -7.74 6.83
C ASP A 109 9.57 -7.31 6.02
N GLY A 110 9.41 -7.82 4.79
CA GLY A 110 8.28 -7.55 3.92
C GLY A 110 8.03 -8.69 2.95
N VAL A 111 6.81 -8.70 2.39
CA VAL A 111 6.38 -9.69 1.37
C VAL A 111 5.77 -8.95 0.19
N VAL A 112 6.20 -9.33 -1.03
CA VAL A 112 5.58 -8.89 -2.29
C VAL A 112 5.20 -10.14 -3.06
N MET A 113 3.91 -10.29 -3.39
CA MET A 113 3.38 -11.43 -4.13
C MET A 113 2.09 -11.06 -4.86
N GLY A 114 1.54 -11.94 -5.67
CA GLY A 114 0.30 -11.70 -6.45
C GLY A 114 0.52 -11.78 -7.96
N ALA A 115 1.76 -11.99 -8.42
CA ALA A 115 2.03 -12.21 -9.86
C ALA A 115 1.33 -13.47 -10.38
N ILE A 116 1.10 -14.46 -9.51
CA ILE A 116 0.39 -15.71 -9.80
C ILE A 116 -0.82 -15.86 -8.87
N THR A 117 -0.63 -15.57 -7.59
CA THR A 117 -1.65 -15.75 -6.53
C THR A 117 -2.77 -14.72 -6.66
N PRO A 118 -4.04 -15.12 -6.53
CA PRO A 118 -5.15 -14.17 -6.52
C PRO A 118 -5.07 -13.17 -5.35
N SER A 119 -5.35 -11.88 -5.60
CA SER A 119 -5.35 -10.83 -4.58
C SER A 119 -6.19 -11.16 -3.34
N GLN A 120 -7.35 -11.80 -3.53
CA GLN A 120 -8.21 -12.23 -2.41
C GLN A 120 -7.48 -13.18 -1.46
N GLU A 121 -6.65 -14.09 -1.97
CA GLU A 121 -5.88 -15.04 -1.16
C GLU A 121 -4.76 -14.30 -0.40
N VAL A 122 -4.03 -13.41 -1.07
CA VAL A 122 -2.99 -12.59 -0.45
C VAL A 122 -3.57 -11.77 0.70
N LEU A 123 -4.61 -11.00 0.43
CA LEU A 123 -5.25 -10.09 1.40
C LEU A 123 -5.86 -10.84 2.58
N SER A 124 -6.59 -11.95 2.32
CA SER A 124 -7.21 -12.72 3.39
C SER A 124 -6.20 -13.34 4.34
N ASN A 125 -5.07 -13.85 3.83
CA ASN A 125 -4.01 -14.42 4.66
C ASN A 125 -3.19 -13.33 5.37
N ALA A 126 -2.93 -12.17 4.73
CA ALA A 126 -2.32 -11.02 5.39
C ALA A 126 -3.16 -10.56 6.59
N LEU A 127 -4.48 -10.36 6.40
CA LEU A 127 -5.38 -9.98 7.50
C LEU A 127 -5.45 -11.03 8.60
N ARG A 128 -5.46 -12.33 8.25
CA ARG A 128 -5.60 -13.42 9.21
C ARG A 128 -4.34 -13.68 10.04
N ILE A 129 -3.15 -13.47 9.49
CA ILE A 129 -1.86 -13.86 10.08
C ILE A 129 -1.06 -12.64 10.57
N ILE A 130 -0.98 -11.60 9.75
CA ILE A 130 -0.28 -10.35 10.11
C ILE A 130 -1.20 -9.43 10.92
N GLY A 131 -2.46 -9.30 10.48
CA GLY A 131 -3.45 -8.43 11.12
C GLY A 131 -3.22 -6.94 10.85
N VAL A 132 -4.07 -6.12 11.44
CA VAL A 132 -3.98 -4.66 11.35
C VAL A 132 -2.90 -4.11 12.29
N SER A 133 -2.32 -2.99 11.94
CA SER A 133 -1.35 -2.29 12.77
C SER A 133 -1.99 -1.75 14.05
N LYS A 134 -1.18 -1.55 15.09
CA LYS A 134 -1.67 -0.99 16.36
C LYS A 134 -2.22 0.41 16.12
N GLY A 135 -3.49 0.61 16.45
CA GLY A 135 -4.20 1.87 16.24
C GLY A 135 -5.00 1.96 14.94
N SER A 136 -4.84 1.00 14.01
CA SER A 136 -5.69 0.88 12.82
C SER A 136 -6.82 -0.12 13.05
N LYS A 137 -7.99 0.16 12.45
CA LYS A 137 -9.15 -0.73 12.52
C LYS A 137 -9.40 -1.50 11.22
N LEU A 138 -8.83 -1.02 10.11
CA LEU A 138 -8.99 -1.61 8.79
C LEU A 138 -7.69 -1.53 7.97
N VAL A 139 -7.66 -2.28 6.88
CA VAL A 139 -6.65 -2.20 5.84
C VAL A 139 -7.24 -1.44 4.66
N SER A 140 -6.48 -0.55 4.07
CA SER A 140 -6.84 0.19 2.87
C SER A 140 -5.70 0.15 1.86
N SER A 141 -5.91 0.81 0.73
CA SER A 141 -4.91 0.87 -0.32
C SER A 141 -4.68 2.29 -0.79
N LEU A 142 -3.55 2.51 -1.44
CA LEU A 142 -3.30 3.74 -2.16
C LEU A 142 -2.61 3.49 -3.49
N PHE A 143 -2.70 4.46 -4.38
CA PHE A 143 -1.81 4.59 -5.53
C PHE A 143 -0.95 5.83 -5.39
N LEU A 144 0.34 5.66 -5.64
CA LEU A 144 1.28 6.75 -5.78
C LEU A 144 1.30 7.16 -7.26
N MET A 145 0.78 8.36 -7.54
CA MET A 145 0.73 8.93 -8.88
C MET A 145 1.99 9.75 -9.13
N ALA A 146 2.81 9.32 -10.08
CA ALA A 146 4.05 9.99 -10.44
C ALA A 146 3.99 10.47 -11.90
N PHE A 147 4.26 11.77 -12.11
CA PHE A 147 4.24 12.39 -13.43
C PHE A 147 5.65 12.38 -14.06
N ASP A 148 5.72 12.18 -15.38
CA ASP A 148 7.00 12.16 -16.07
C ASP A 148 7.56 13.58 -16.29
N GLN A 149 8.83 13.65 -16.74
CA GLN A 149 9.56 14.92 -16.88
C GLN A 149 8.98 15.90 -17.90
N ASN A 150 8.09 15.44 -18.77
CA ASN A 150 7.47 16.28 -19.80
C ASN A 150 6.08 16.78 -19.36
N HIS A 151 5.57 16.31 -18.24
CA HIS A 151 4.29 16.74 -17.72
C HIS A 151 4.42 18.02 -16.88
N LYS A 152 3.41 18.91 -16.96
CA LYS A 152 3.40 20.18 -16.18
C LYS A 152 3.47 19.96 -14.66
N MET A 153 3.07 18.79 -14.18
CA MET A 153 3.14 18.38 -12.78
C MET A 153 4.38 17.49 -12.48
N TYR A 154 5.43 17.58 -13.29
CA TYR A 154 6.67 16.84 -13.02
C TYR A 154 7.26 17.23 -11.66
N GLY A 155 7.58 16.22 -10.86
CA GLY A 155 8.05 16.41 -9.50
C GLY A 155 6.93 16.49 -8.46
N GLU A 156 5.73 16.78 -8.87
CA GLU A 156 4.53 16.72 -8.05
C GLU A 156 4.05 15.26 -7.95
N ASN A 157 4.23 14.65 -6.79
CA ASN A 157 3.78 13.28 -6.57
C ASN A 157 2.53 13.32 -5.71
N MET A 158 1.54 12.51 -6.06
CA MET A 158 0.25 12.52 -5.39
C MET A 158 -0.11 11.13 -4.88
N ILE A 159 -0.79 11.08 -3.76
CA ILE A 159 -1.38 9.86 -3.22
C ILE A 159 -2.90 9.90 -3.41
N PHE A 160 -3.44 8.84 -4.00
CA PHE A 160 -4.86 8.60 -4.16
C PHE A 160 -5.29 7.42 -3.31
N SER A 161 -6.25 7.56 -2.40
CA SER A 161 -6.71 6.54 -1.46
C SER A 161 -8.22 6.66 -1.17
N ASP A 162 -8.98 5.59 -0.93
CA ASP A 162 -8.67 4.19 -1.15
C ASP A 162 -9.08 3.77 -2.56
N CYS A 163 -8.20 3.12 -3.30
CA CYS A 163 -8.45 2.85 -4.73
C CYS A 163 -8.73 1.37 -5.06
N ALA A 164 -8.60 0.44 -4.08
CA ALA A 164 -8.68 -1.00 -4.38
C ALA A 164 -9.31 -1.89 -3.29
N MET A 165 -9.66 -1.36 -2.11
CA MET A 165 -10.05 -2.19 -0.96
C MET A 165 -11.48 -1.93 -0.47
N ASN A 166 -11.78 -0.75 0.01
CA ASN A 166 -13.01 -0.47 0.73
C ASN A 166 -14.07 0.13 -0.22
N ILE A 167 -15.15 -0.63 -0.48
CA ILE A 167 -16.13 -0.28 -1.50
C ILE A 167 -16.86 1.01 -1.16
N ASN A 168 -17.48 1.07 0.02
CA ASN A 168 -18.22 2.25 0.48
C ASN A 168 -17.99 2.43 1.99
N PRO A 169 -16.87 3.05 2.39
CA PRO A 169 -16.57 3.26 3.80
C PRO A 169 -17.56 4.25 4.43
N ASN A 170 -17.91 4.00 5.71
CA ASN A 170 -18.61 4.98 6.53
C ASN A 170 -17.66 6.11 6.95
N SER A 171 -18.15 7.11 7.71
CA SER A 171 -17.33 8.26 8.12
C SER A 171 -16.13 7.90 9.00
N GLU A 172 -16.28 6.93 9.92
CA GLU A 172 -15.18 6.47 10.77
C GLU A 172 -14.12 5.72 9.94
N GLU A 173 -14.56 4.82 9.06
CA GLU A 173 -13.68 4.07 8.16
C GLU A 173 -12.94 5.01 7.19
N LEU A 174 -13.63 6.02 6.66
CA LEU A 174 -13.03 7.00 5.76
C LEU A 174 -11.96 7.85 6.48
N ALA A 175 -12.19 8.20 7.75
CA ALA A 175 -11.19 8.89 8.57
C ALA A 175 -9.97 8.00 8.85
N GLU A 176 -10.16 6.69 9.09
CA GLU A 176 -9.06 5.73 9.27
C GLU A 176 -8.24 5.53 7.97
N ILE A 177 -8.91 5.44 6.82
CA ILE A 177 -8.26 5.40 5.50
C ILE A 177 -7.39 6.63 5.31
N ALA A 178 -7.94 7.81 5.60
CA ALA A 178 -7.23 9.08 5.48
C ALA A 178 -6.04 9.17 6.45
N GLN A 179 -6.19 8.73 7.69
CA GLN A 179 -5.09 8.69 8.67
C GLN A 179 -3.96 7.78 8.20
N SER A 180 -4.28 6.58 7.70
CA SER A 180 -3.29 5.66 7.15
C SER A 180 -2.58 6.24 5.92
N ALA A 181 -3.32 6.94 5.05
CA ALA A 181 -2.77 7.61 3.89
C ALA A 181 -1.83 8.77 4.28
N TYR A 182 -2.15 9.52 5.34
CA TYR A 182 -1.27 10.56 5.87
C TYR A 182 0.06 10.00 6.36
N GLU A 183 0.05 8.95 7.16
CA GLU A 183 1.29 8.33 7.65
C GLU A 183 2.12 7.72 6.51
N THR A 184 1.46 7.11 5.53
CA THR A 184 2.15 6.57 4.35
C THR A 184 2.70 7.69 3.46
N ALA A 185 2.00 8.82 3.34
CA ALA A 185 2.46 9.98 2.59
C ALA A 185 3.78 10.53 3.12
N LYS A 186 3.97 10.58 4.44
CA LYS A 186 5.23 11.01 5.05
C LYS A 186 6.43 10.14 4.67
N LEU A 187 6.21 8.85 4.36
CA LEU A 187 7.27 7.94 3.93
C LEU A 187 7.68 8.20 2.48
N PHE A 188 6.70 8.53 1.63
CA PHE A 188 6.88 8.56 0.18
C PHE A 188 7.03 9.96 -0.40
N LEU A 189 6.33 10.95 0.13
CA LEU A 189 6.42 12.31 -0.37
C LEU A 189 7.62 13.04 0.27
N LYS A 190 8.21 13.96 -0.49
CA LYS A 190 9.24 14.88 0.02
C LYS A 190 8.65 16.05 0.79
N GLU A 191 7.46 16.46 0.37
CA GLU A 191 6.73 17.58 0.92
C GLU A 191 5.75 17.13 2.00
N GLU A 192 5.40 18.04 2.90
CA GLU A 192 4.38 17.78 3.90
C GLU A 192 3.07 17.36 3.25
N PRO A 193 2.40 16.33 3.77
CA PRO A 193 1.11 15.90 3.26
C PRO A 193 0.04 16.98 3.43
N LYS A 194 -0.56 17.38 2.30
CA LYS A 194 -1.71 18.27 2.22
C LYS A 194 -2.91 17.47 1.76
N MET A 195 -3.84 17.21 2.66
CA MET A 195 -4.91 16.25 2.44
C MET A 195 -6.21 16.92 2.02
N ALA A 196 -6.85 16.36 1.00
CA ALA A 196 -8.20 16.72 0.58
C ALA A 196 -9.14 15.52 0.72
N MET A 197 -10.16 15.65 1.57
CA MET A 197 -11.28 14.72 1.68
C MET A 197 -12.32 15.06 0.60
N LEU A 198 -12.29 14.29 -0.49
CA LEU A 198 -13.02 14.62 -1.72
C LEU A 198 -14.52 14.37 -1.61
N SER A 199 -15.28 15.26 -2.21
CA SER A 199 -16.73 15.19 -2.35
C SER A 199 -17.16 15.82 -3.67
N PHE A 200 -18.39 15.55 -4.11
CA PHE A 200 -19.03 16.33 -5.18
C PHE A 200 -19.45 17.73 -4.72
N SER A 201 -19.36 18.03 -3.43
CA SER A 201 -19.71 19.30 -2.79
C SER A 201 -18.48 19.97 -2.18
N THR A 202 -18.48 21.30 -2.13
CA THR A 202 -17.50 22.11 -1.40
C THR A 202 -18.22 22.86 -0.29
N ASN A 203 -17.75 22.70 0.96
CA ASN A 203 -18.33 23.33 2.15
C ASN A 203 -19.85 23.05 2.25
N GLN A 204 -20.70 24.04 2.15
CA GLN A 204 -22.15 23.97 2.26
C GLN A 204 -22.90 24.00 0.91
N SER A 205 -22.22 23.72 -0.22
CA SER A 205 -22.82 23.83 -1.55
C SER A 205 -23.90 22.79 -1.84
N ALA A 206 -23.95 21.68 -1.09
CA ALA A 206 -24.99 20.67 -1.18
C ALA A 206 -25.31 20.07 0.20
N ASN A 207 -26.54 19.55 0.33
CA ASN A 207 -27.00 18.83 1.52
C ASN A 207 -27.37 17.39 1.10
N HIS A 208 -26.57 16.40 1.55
CA HIS A 208 -26.76 14.99 1.23
C HIS A 208 -25.95 14.12 2.21
N SER A 209 -26.43 12.91 2.53
CA SER A 209 -25.75 12.00 3.44
C SER A 209 -24.31 11.66 3.05
N GLU A 210 -23.99 11.60 1.76
CA GLU A 210 -22.62 11.41 1.27
C GLU A 210 -21.72 12.62 1.54
N VAL A 211 -22.28 13.83 1.60
CA VAL A 211 -21.56 15.05 2.00
C VAL A 211 -21.31 15.03 3.51
N ASP A 212 -22.34 14.67 4.31
CA ASP A 212 -22.24 14.56 5.75
C ASP A 212 -21.18 13.51 6.14
N LYS A 213 -21.15 12.35 5.47
CA LYS A 213 -20.13 11.32 5.65
C LYS A 213 -18.71 11.88 5.53
N VAL A 214 -18.44 12.62 4.45
CA VAL A 214 -17.08 13.18 4.22
C VAL A 214 -16.77 14.29 5.22
N LYS A 215 -17.74 15.10 5.61
CA LYS A 215 -17.60 16.15 6.62
C LYS A 215 -17.25 15.53 7.97
N ASP A 216 -18.02 14.55 8.44
CA ASP A 216 -17.80 13.87 9.73
C ASP A 216 -16.44 13.17 9.76
N ALA A 217 -16.05 12.53 8.65
CA ALA A 217 -14.72 11.94 8.49
C ALA A 217 -13.61 13.00 8.59
N THR A 218 -13.81 14.17 7.96
CA THR A 218 -12.85 15.29 8.00
C THR A 218 -12.68 15.83 9.43
N ASP A 219 -13.78 16.04 10.14
CA ASP A 219 -13.77 16.55 11.52
C ASP A 219 -13.09 15.55 12.46
N THR A 220 -13.39 14.26 12.30
CA THR A 220 -12.72 13.17 13.02
C THR A 220 -11.21 13.16 12.76
N LEU A 221 -10.80 13.27 11.49
CA LEU A 221 -9.38 13.27 11.11
C LEU A 221 -8.64 14.50 11.67
N LYS A 222 -9.22 15.69 11.57
CA LYS A 222 -8.66 16.94 12.15
C LYS A 222 -8.46 16.84 13.66
N SER A 223 -9.37 16.18 14.37
CA SER A 223 -9.22 15.97 15.82
C SER A 223 -8.04 15.07 16.18
N LYS A 224 -7.65 14.14 15.30
CA LYS A 224 -6.53 13.21 15.50
C LYS A 224 -5.20 13.80 15.01
N LEU A 225 -5.21 14.60 13.94
CA LEU A 225 -4.03 15.15 13.27
C LEU A 225 -4.05 16.68 13.33
N VAL A 226 -3.88 17.22 14.54
CA VAL A 226 -4.08 18.66 14.84
C VAL A 226 -3.22 19.60 14.00
N ASP A 227 -1.96 19.19 13.69
CA ASP A 227 -1.00 20.02 12.95
C ASP A 227 -1.02 19.77 11.44
N ALA A 228 -1.84 18.81 10.96
CA ALA A 228 -1.87 18.44 9.55
C ALA A 228 -2.70 19.42 8.71
N GLN A 229 -2.27 19.69 7.49
CA GLN A 229 -3.06 20.45 6.52
C GLN A 229 -4.17 19.57 5.92
N ILE A 230 -5.39 19.75 6.38
CA ILE A 230 -6.54 18.94 5.98
C ILE A 230 -7.70 19.85 5.58
N ILE A 231 -8.25 19.61 4.38
CA ILE A 231 -9.50 20.23 3.94
C ILE A 231 -10.53 19.17 3.54
N GLY A 232 -11.80 19.41 3.77
CA GLY A 232 -12.95 18.59 3.36
C GLY A 232 -14.25 19.18 3.95
N ASN A 233 -15.42 18.84 3.48
CA ASN A 233 -15.66 18.19 2.18
C ASN A 233 -15.34 19.18 1.04
N ILE A 234 -14.67 18.73 0.00
CA ILE A 234 -14.19 19.62 -1.06
C ILE A 234 -14.22 18.94 -2.44
N GLN A 235 -14.56 19.71 -3.45
CA GLN A 235 -14.44 19.29 -4.85
C GLN A 235 -12.96 19.31 -5.28
N LEU A 236 -12.61 18.42 -6.22
CA LEU A 236 -11.24 18.24 -6.69
C LEU A 236 -10.60 19.51 -7.24
N ASP A 237 -11.35 20.30 -8.02
CA ASP A 237 -10.87 21.55 -8.59
C ASP A 237 -10.45 22.57 -7.51
N ALA A 238 -11.27 22.72 -6.47
CA ALA A 238 -10.95 23.59 -5.34
C ALA A 238 -9.82 23.04 -4.44
N ALA A 239 -9.64 21.73 -4.40
CA ALA A 239 -8.50 21.12 -3.68
C ALA A 239 -7.15 21.34 -4.38
N LEU A 240 -7.17 21.58 -5.69
CA LEU A 240 -5.94 21.68 -6.50
C LEU A 240 -5.63 23.14 -6.96
N ASP A 241 -6.62 24.02 -6.99
CA ASP A 241 -6.48 25.38 -7.49
C ASP A 241 -6.90 26.42 -6.45
N ASN A 242 -5.97 27.33 -6.16
CA ASN A 242 -6.15 28.35 -5.13
C ASN A 242 -7.22 29.39 -5.49
N GLU A 243 -7.35 29.75 -6.77
CA GLU A 243 -8.37 30.73 -7.21
C GLU A 243 -9.77 30.11 -7.13
N VAL A 244 -9.89 28.83 -7.49
CA VAL A 244 -11.13 28.08 -7.33
C VAL A 244 -11.52 27.94 -5.86
N LEU A 245 -10.53 27.63 -4.98
CA LEU A 245 -10.77 27.53 -3.55
C LEU A 245 -11.30 28.85 -2.97
N LYS A 246 -10.65 29.98 -3.28
CA LYS A 246 -11.08 31.30 -2.79
C LYS A 246 -12.51 31.66 -3.19
N ILE A 247 -12.95 31.20 -4.38
CA ILE A 247 -14.32 31.44 -4.87
C ILE A 247 -15.32 30.53 -4.14
N LYS A 248 -15.00 29.24 -4.00
CA LYS A 248 -15.93 28.23 -3.48
C LYS A 248 -15.94 28.14 -1.95
N TYR A 249 -14.81 28.50 -1.29
CA TYR A 249 -14.65 28.42 0.15
C TYR A 249 -13.69 29.52 0.65
N PRO A 250 -14.12 30.79 0.65
CA PRO A 250 -13.26 31.96 0.97
C PRO A 250 -12.61 31.89 2.36
N GLU A 251 -13.27 31.25 3.34
CA GLU A 251 -12.82 31.17 4.72
C GLU A 251 -11.81 30.01 4.97
N ALA A 252 -11.53 29.21 3.95
CA ALA A 252 -10.60 28.10 4.09
C ALA A 252 -9.17 28.58 4.36
N SER A 253 -8.54 28.01 5.40
CA SER A 253 -7.13 28.26 5.71
C SER A 253 -6.17 27.33 4.93
N PHE A 254 -6.69 26.39 4.16
CA PHE A 254 -5.92 25.45 3.35
C PHE A 254 -5.26 26.14 2.17
N ILE A 255 -4.05 25.72 1.81
CA ILE A 255 -3.28 26.28 0.68
C ILE A 255 -3.07 25.17 -0.36
N PRO A 256 -3.84 25.16 -1.47
CA PRO A 256 -3.64 24.24 -2.59
C PRO A 256 -2.23 24.33 -3.21
N PRO A 257 -1.80 23.30 -3.95
CA PRO A 257 -2.52 22.07 -4.23
C PRO A 257 -2.43 21.03 -3.11
N ALA A 258 -3.48 20.23 -2.95
CA ALA A 258 -3.42 18.99 -2.17
C ALA A 258 -2.53 17.96 -2.89
N ASN A 259 -1.77 17.18 -2.13
CA ASN A 259 -0.95 16.07 -2.65
C ASN A 259 -1.40 14.69 -2.14
N VAL A 260 -2.41 14.66 -1.25
CA VAL A 260 -3.07 13.43 -0.77
C VAL A 260 -4.57 13.59 -0.98
N LEU A 261 -5.13 12.77 -1.88
CA LEU A 261 -6.54 12.81 -2.24
C LEU A 261 -7.26 11.58 -1.67
N ILE A 262 -8.22 11.81 -0.79
CA ILE A 262 -9.04 10.77 -0.18
C ILE A 262 -10.41 10.76 -0.85
N PHE A 263 -10.74 9.65 -1.48
CA PHE A 263 -11.97 9.50 -2.25
C PHE A 263 -13.10 8.96 -1.37
N PRO A 264 -14.35 9.37 -1.60
CA PRO A 264 -15.48 9.01 -0.74
C PRO A 264 -15.91 7.54 -0.85
N ASN A 265 -15.53 6.87 -1.93
CA ASN A 265 -15.83 5.46 -2.20
C ASN A 265 -14.91 4.90 -3.29
N LEU A 266 -14.96 3.58 -3.47
CA LEU A 266 -14.09 2.87 -4.40
C LEU A 266 -14.35 3.23 -5.87
N ASP A 267 -15.60 3.44 -6.27
CA ASP A 267 -15.90 3.78 -7.67
C ASP A 267 -15.24 5.11 -8.07
N ALA A 268 -15.38 6.13 -7.24
CA ALA A 268 -14.75 7.43 -7.48
C ALA A 268 -13.23 7.32 -7.56
N ALA A 269 -12.61 6.57 -6.64
CA ALA A 269 -11.17 6.40 -6.58
C ALA A 269 -10.63 5.57 -7.75
N ASN A 270 -11.23 4.40 -8.00
CA ASN A 270 -10.78 3.47 -9.03
C ASN A 270 -10.92 4.05 -10.43
N ILE A 271 -12.04 4.74 -10.71
CA ILE A 271 -12.23 5.46 -11.96
C ILE A 271 -11.27 6.65 -12.04
N GLY A 272 -11.15 7.43 -10.96
CA GLY A 272 -10.33 8.63 -10.90
C GLY A 272 -8.85 8.38 -11.19
N TYR A 273 -8.20 7.43 -10.51
CA TYR A 273 -6.78 7.16 -10.77
C TYR A 273 -6.53 6.64 -12.19
N LYS A 274 -7.44 5.80 -12.73
CA LYS A 274 -7.33 5.31 -14.11
C LYS A 274 -7.49 6.41 -15.15
N LEU A 275 -8.40 7.35 -14.92
CA LEU A 275 -8.54 8.53 -15.80
C LEU A 275 -7.24 9.35 -15.82
N VAL A 276 -6.69 9.65 -14.65
CA VAL A 276 -5.40 10.36 -14.56
C VAL A 276 -4.31 9.59 -15.27
N GLN A 277 -4.15 8.30 -14.97
CA GLN A 277 -3.15 7.45 -15.62
C GLN A 277 -3.29 7.46 -17.15
N ARG A 278 -4.49 7.28 -17.69
CA ARG A 278 -4.72 7.15 -19.13
C ARG A 278 -4.60 8.47 -19.88
N PHE A 279 -5.07 9.56 -19.31
CA PHE A 279 -5.08 10.86 -19.98
C PHE A 279 -3.81 11.68 -19.77
N SER A 280 -3.15 11.57 -18.62
CA SER A 280 -1.94 12.34 -18.36
C SER A 280 -0.63 11.55 -18.62
N GLY A 281 -0.73 10.22 -18.80
CA GLY A 281 0.45 9.36 -18.86
C GLY A 281 1.16 9.18 -17.52
N ALA A 282 0.56 9.62 -16.42
CA ALA A 282 1.11 9.40 -15.08
C ALA A 282 1.27 7.90 -14.79
N LYS A 283 2.35 7.54 -14.11
CA LYS A 283 2.50 6.19 -13.57
C LYS A 283 1.70 6.07 -12.28
N ALA A 284 0.78 5.11 -12.25
CA ALA A 284 0.06 4.71 -11.05
C ALA A 284 0.79 3.52 -10.42
N ILE A 285 1.51 3.75 -9.33
CA ILE A 285 2.28 2.72 -8.61
C ILE A 285 1.42 2.21 -7.47
N GLY A 286 1.06 0.95 -7.51
CA GLY A 286 0.14 0.34 -6.55
C GLY A 286 -0.68 -0.82 -7.15
N PRO A 287 -1.67 -1.35 -6.41
CA PRO A 287 -2.10 -0.86 -5.10
C PRO A 287 -1.08 -1.14 -3.99
N ILE A 288 -0.79 -0.14 -3.17
CA ILE A 288 0.06 -0.26 -2.00
C ILE A 288 -0.85 -0.43 -0.79
N LEU A 289 -0.65 -1.51 -0.03
CA LEU A 289 -1.44 -1.77 1.17
C LEU A 289 -0.96 -0.94 2.36
N GLN A 290 -1.90 -0.44 3.13
CA GLN A 290 -1.65 0.32 4.35
C GLN A 290 -2.54 -0.15 5.49
N GLY A 291 -2.09 0.06 6.73
CA GLY A 291 -2.82 -0.38 7.92
C GLY A 291 -2.55 -1.82 8.34
N LEU A 292 -1.70 -2.59 7.64
CA LEU A 292 -1.21 -3.90 8.11
C LEU A 292 -0.10 -3.74 9.15
N ALA A 293 0.00 -4.68 10.10
CA ALA A 293 1.01 -4.64 11.16
C ALA A 293 2.45 -4.82 10.64
N LYS A 294 2.62 -5.43 9.45
CA LYS A 294 3.90 -5.55 8.73
C LYS A 294 3.66 -5.42 7.22
N PRO A 295 4.67 -4.99 6.44
CA PRO A 295 4.52 -4.73 5.01
C PRO A 295 4.20 -5.98 4.19
N VAL A 296 3.04 -5.97 3.55
CA VAL A 296 2.64 -6.93 2.52
C VAL A 296 2.07 -6.11 1.37
N ASN A 297 2.56 -6.33 0.15
CA ASN A 297 1.98 -5.71 -1.04
C ASN A 297 1.61 -6.75 -2.08
N ASP A 298 0.47 -6.50 -2.72
CA ASP A 298 -0.13 -7.36 -3.73
C ASP A 298 0.22 -6.86 -5.12
N LEU A 299 0.49 -7.79 -6.03
CA LEU A 299 0.77 -7.52 -7.44
C LEU A 299 -0.45 -7.85 -8.29
N SER A 300 -0.59 -7.19 -9.42
CA SER A 300 -1.49 -7.67 -10.47
C SER A 300 -0.91 -8.90 -11.16
N ARG A 301 -1.72 -9.89 -11.51
CA ARG A 301 -1.29 -11.04 -12.32
C ARG A 301 -0.75 -10.66 -13.70
N GLY A 302 -1.12 -9.48 -14.19
CA GLY A 302 -0.60 -8.90 -15.42
C GLY A 302 0.58 -7.93 -15.23
N CYS A 303 1.21 -7.90 -14.04
CA CYS A 303 2.30 -6.98 -13.75
C CYS A 303 3.54 -7.24 -14.64
N SER A 304 4.25 -6.18 -14.94
CA SER A 304 5.57 -6.22 -15.56
C SER A 304 6.69 -6.42 -14.53
N VAL A 305 7.89 -6.73 -15.00
CA VAL A 305 9.10 -6.78 -14.15
C VAL A 305 9.33 -5.46 -13.43
N ASP A 306 9.18 -4.34 -14.14
CA ASP A 306 9.33 -2.99 -13.54
C ASP A 306 8.31 -2.73 -12.43
N GLU A 307 7.07 -3.20 -12.57
CA GLU A 307 6.06 -3.07 -11.53
C GLU A 307 6.40 -3.90 -10.29
N ILE A 308 6.97 -5.10 -10.46
CA ILE A 308 7.49 -5.91 -9.33
C ILE A 308 8.63 -5.17 -8.64
N VAL A 309 9.62 -4.68 -9.38
CA VAL A 309 10.75 -3.91 -8.84
C VAL A 309 10.26 -2.69 -8.05
N ASN A 310 9.35 -1.91 -8.64
CA ASN A 310 8.79 -0.72 -7.99
C ASN A 310 8.03 -1.08 -6.70
N THR A 311 7.25 -2.15 -6.70
CA THR A 311 6.51 -2.62 -5.51
C THR A 311 7.47 -3.06 -4.40
N VAL A 312 8.58 -3.72 -4.74
CA VAL A 312 9.63 -4.07 -3.76
C VAL A 312 10.28 -2.81 -3.18
N VAL A 313 10.61 -1.81 -4.01
CA VAL A 313 11.14 -0.52 -3.54
C VAL A 313 10.19 0.13 -2.54
N ILE A 314 8.90 0.15 -2.84
CA ILE A 314 7.86 0.67 -1.95
C ILE A 314 7.79 -0.14 -0.64
N THR A 315 7.73 -1.47 -0.73
CA THR A 315 7.68 -2.37 0.43
C THR A 315 8.90 -2.19 1.33
N ALA A 316 10.08 -2.04 0.75
CA ALA A 316 11.32 -1.78 1.48
C ALA A 316 11.27 -0.45 2.26
N ASN A 317 10.61 0.57 1.72
CA ASN A 317 10.40 1.83 2.43
C ASN A 317 9.36 1.74 3.55
N GLN A 318 8.41 0.82 3.47
CA GLN A 318 7.45 0.54 4.54
C GLN A 318 8.05 -0.26 5.70
N CYS A 319 9.17 -0.98 5.48
CA CYS A 319 9.89 -1.68 6.54
C CYS A 319 10.52 -0.68 7.53
N ASN A 320 10.54 -1.04 8.83
CA ASN A 320 11.13 -0.23 9.91
C ASN A 320 12.66 -0.34 9.96
#